data_94be9dca3b5f3d06f3eb114a2715a6b6
#
_entry.id   94be9dca3b5f3d06f3eb114a2715a6b6
#
_cell.length_a   1.000
_cell.length_b   1.000
_cell.length_c   1.000
_cell.angle_alpha   90.00
_cell.angle_beta   90.00
_cell.angle_gamma   90.00
#
_symmetry.space_group_name_H-M   'P 1'
#
loop_
_entity.id
_entity.type
_entity.pdbx_description
1 polymer ?
#
loop_
_entity_poly.entity_id
_entity_poly.type
_entity_poly.pdbx_seq_one_letter_code
_entity_poly.pdbx_strand_id
1 'polypeptide(L)'
;MQMIDNVEMLYPRINRTYHFDQAENRSVPCDPLAENAAYETKFLMTKEQAKALFKCMAEAYAEKREKKWPEKLDMPFEKHDDGRYIGKAKLKGAYGAEATKKPLQVDAKGKELPEDFQLTTGSTCNLAVIFVPYNMRDHGVSLRLKAVQVVQYAEMKADNPFGEVEGFDQDEGSDNPFATKVDAVAETKELPDDGSDDLFGDDEPEAPPKKAAKKKTPPKVEKTDDSDLQNLVSDWDDE
;
A
#
# COMPACT_ATOMS: atom_id res chain seq x y z
N MET A 1 0.21 14.46 -15.19
CA MET A 1 -0.31 14.10 -13.86
C MET A 1 -1.81 13.99 -13.99
N GLN A 2 -2.40 12.90 -13.53
CA GLN A 2 -3.82 12.61 -13.63
C GLN A 2 -4.44 12.57 -12.22
N MET A 3 -5.64 13.13 -12.10
CA MET A 3 -6.44 13.02 -10.88
C MET A 3 -7.45 11.90 -11.03
N ILE A 4 -7.68 11.17 -9.94
CA ILE A 4 -8.72 10.16 -9.80
C ILE A 4 -9.53 10.56 -8.58
N ASP A 5 -10.77 10.99 -8.79
CA ASP A 5 -11.56 11.63 -7.77
C ASP A 5 -12.51 10.64 -7.08
N ASN A 6 -12.78 10.88 -5.79
CA ASN A 6 -13.79 10.17 -5.00
C ASN A 6 -13.68 8.64 -5.04
N VAL A 7 -12.46 8.12 -4.84
CA VAL A 7 -12.21 6.69 -4.71
C VAL A 7 -12.14 6.27 -3.24
N GLU A 8 -12.64 5.09 -2.94
CA GLU A 8 -12.55 4.49 -1.61
C GLU A 8 -11.20 3.78 -1.45
N MET A 9 -10.50 4.08 -0.38
CA MET A 9 -9.17 3.53 -0.12
C MET A 9 -9.24 2.13 0.48
N LEU A 10 -8.40 1.23 -0.04
CA LEU A 10 -8.19 -0.11 0.49
C LEU A 10 -6.74 -0.30 0.92
N TYR A 11 -6.55 -0.68 2.16
CA TYR A 11 -5.23 -0.98 2.74
C TYR A 11 -4.16 0.08 2.41
N PRO A 12 -4.42 1.37 2.68
CA PRO A 12 -3.47 2.43 2.35
C PRO A 12 -2.21 2.31 3.21
N ARG A 13 -1.05 2.22 2.56
CA ARG A 13 0.28 2.14 3.13
C ARG A 13 1.12 3.26 2.56
N ILE A 14 0.82 4.50 2.96
CA ILE A 14 1.39 5.71 2.38
C ILE A 14 2.07 6.62 3.41
N ASN A 15 1.95 6.32 4.70
CA ASN A 15 2.63 7.03 5.77
C ASN A 15 4.13 6.67 5.88
N ARG A 16 4.49 5.45 5.52
CA ARG A 16 5.85 4.91 5.48
C ARG A 16 5.96 3.83 4.42
N THR A 17 7.17 3.37 4.14
CA THR A 17 7.43 2.28 3.19
C THR A 17 7.15 0.92 3.80
N TYR A 18 6.68 0.02 2.94
CA TYR A 18 6.40 -1.37 3.27
C TYR A 18 6.99 -2.28 2.19
N HIS A 19 7.39 -3.49 2.59
CA HIS A 19 7.65 -4.59 1.67
C HIS A 19 6.79 -5.80 2.04
N PHE A 20 6.59 -6.72 1.10
CA PHE A 20 5.86 -7.95 1.37
C PHE A 20 6.81 -8.99 1.92
N ASP A 21 6.59 -9.44 3.15
CA ASP A 21 7.32 -10.53 3.77
C ASP A 21 6.63 -11.86 3.42
N GLN A 22 7.36 -12.73 2.71
CA GLN A 22 6.85 -14.04 2.29
C GLN A 22 6.75 -15.03 3.45
N ALA A 23 7.56 -14.90 4.49
CA ALA A 23 7.54 -15.78 5.64
C ALA A 23 6.30 -15.52 6.52
N GLU A 24 5.99 -14.24 6.73
CA GLU A 24 4.83 -13.82 7.50
C GLU A 24 3.56 -13.66 6.64
N ASN A 25 3.67 -13.80 5.31
CA ASN A 25 2.59 -13.60 4.34
C ASN A 25 1.83 -12.26 4.54
N ARG A 26 2.56 -11.22 4.92
CA ARG A 26 2.01 -9.88 5.13
C ARG A 26 2.98 -8.79 4.71
N SER A 27 2.45 -7.58 4.53
CA SER A 27 3.31 -6.41 4.33
C SER A 27 3.76 -5.84 5.67
N VAL A 28 5.07 -5.70 5.82
CA VAL A 28 5.72 -5.15 7.02
C VAL A 28 6.38 -3.81 6.71
N PRO A 29 6.42 -2.89 7.67
CA PRO A 29 7.16 -1.63 7.54
C PRO A 29 8.63 -1.90 7.33
N CYS A 30 9.28 -1.10 6.48
CA CYS A 30 10.70 -1.26 6.18
C CYS A 30 11.38 0.09 5.91
N ASP A 31 12.70 0.08 5.88
CA ASP A 31 13.48 1.23 5.43
C ASP A 31 13.20 1.54 3.95
N PRO A 32 13.14 2.82 3.54
CA PRO A 32 12.94 3.19 2.14
C PRO A 32 13.97 2.60 1.16
N LEU A 33 15.19 2.34 1.62
CA LEU A 33 16.27 1.74 0.83
C LEU A 33 16.20 0.20 0.80
N ALA A 34 15.33 -0.42 1.60
CA ALA A 34 15.18 -1.86 1.60
C ALA A 34 14.69 -2.38 0.24
N GLU A 35 15.03 -3.64 -0.06
CA GLU A 35 14.58 -4.28 -1.29
C GLU A 35 13.04 -4.34 -1.36
N ASN A 36 12.49 -3.96 -2.52
CA ASN A 36 11.05 -3.90 -2.77
C ASN A 36 10.25 -2.94 -1.88
N ALA A 37 10.91 -2.07 -1.10
CA ALA A 37 10.26 -1.04 -0.33
C ALA A 37 9.40 -0.13 -1.20
N ALA A 38 8.16 0.12 -0.77
CA ALA A 38 7.26 1.00 -1.49
C ALA A 38 6.17 1.60 -0.61
N TYR A 39 5.68 2.75 -1.01
CA TYR A 39 4.38 3.28 -0.63
C TYR A 39 3.34 2.69 -1.59
N GLU A 40 2.28 2.13 -1.08
CA GLU A 40 1.29 1.42 -1.89
C GLU A 40 -0.10 1.64 -1.35
N THR A 41 -1.06 1.75 -2.25
CA THR A 41 -2.48 1.72 -1.92
C THR A 41 -3.26 1.04 -3.01
N LYS A 42 -4.29 0.30 -2.61
CA LYS A 42 -5.38 -0.11 -3.49
C LYS A 42 -6.54 0.87 -3.30
N PHE A 43 -7.39 0.98 -4.30
CA PHE A 43 -8.58 1.82 -4.24
C PHE A 43 -9.70 1.23 -5.07
N LEU A 44 -10.92 1.43 -4.61
CA LEU A 44 -12.14 1.02 -5.31
C LEU A 44 -12.67 2.18 -6.13
N MET A 45 -13.09 1.88 -7.35
CA MET A 45 -13.68 2.82 -8.28
C MET A 45 -14.91 2.21 -8.97
N THR A 46 -15.82 3.06 -9.40
CA THR A 46 -16.98 2.64 -10.19
C THR A 46 -16.56 2.15 -11.57
N LYS A 47 -17.45 1.45 -12.26
CA LYS A 47 -17.22 1.00 -13.64
C LYS A 47 -16.88 2.17 -14.57
N GLU A 48 -17.55 3.31 -14.39
CA GLU A 48 -17.33 4.51 -15.20
C GLU A 48 -15.95 5.13 -14.96
N GLN A 49 -15.55 5.24 -13.69
CA GLN A 49 -14.21 5.72 -13.32
C GLN A 49 -13.13 4.79 -13.86
N ALA A 50 -13.33 3.47 -13.78
CA ALA A 50 -12.39 2.48 -14.32
C ALA A 50 -12.24 2.58 -15.84
N LYS A 51 -13.36 2.74 -16.58
CA LYS A 51 -13.33 2.97 -18.03
C LYS A 51 -12.59 4.25 -18.39
N ALA A 52 -12.88 5.36 -17.71
CA ALA A 52 -12.23 6.66 -17.95
C ALA A 52 -10.72 6.60 -17.66
N LEU A 53 -10.35 5.99 -16.54
CA LEU A 53 -8.95 5.82 -16.16
C LEU A 53 -8.19 4.93 -17.16
N PHE A 54 -8.79 3.81 -17.57
CA PHE A 54 -8.20 2.91 -18.55
C PHE A 54 -7.97 3.59 -19.89
N LYS A 55 -8.92 4.42 -20.35
CA LYS A 55 -8.76 5.20 -21.58
C LYS A 55 -7.55 6.12 -21.50
N CYS A 56 -7.40 6.88 -20.41
CA CYS A 56 -6.23 7.74 -20.20
C CYS A 56 -4.92 6.94 -20.12
N MET A 57 -4.96 5.74 -19.52
CA MET A 57 -3.79 4.86 -19.48
C MET A 57 -3.42 4.33 -20.86
N ALA A 58 -4.42 3.96 -21.69
CA ALA A 58 -4.20 3.50 -23.06
C ALA A 58 -3.61 4.62 -23.94
N GLU A 59 -4.10 5.86 -23.81
CA GLU A 59 -3.53 7.04 -24.48
C GLU A 59 -2.07 7.25 -24.07
N ALA A 60 -1.76 7.23 -22.76
CA ALA A 60 -0.39 7.39 -22.28
C ALA A 60 0.54 6.23 -22.72
N TYR A 61 0.00 5.02 -22.83
CA TYR A 61 0.72 3.87 -23.35
C TYR A 61 1.04 4.06 -24.85
N ALA A 62 0.04 4.44 -25.65
CA ALA A 62 0.19 4.67 -27.09
C ALA A 62 1.21 5.78 -27.40
N GLU A 63 1.24 6.84 -26.59
CA GLU A 63 2.21 7.94 -26.74
C GLU A 63 3.67 7.51 -26.54
N LYS A 64 3.90 6.57 -25.60
CA LYS A 64 5.25 6.11 -25.23
C LYS A 64 5.63 4.76 -25.84
N ARG A 65 4.71 4.12 -26.53
CA ARG A 65 4.92 2.80 -27.13
C ARG A 65 6.03 2.85 -28.19
N GLU A 66 6.99 1.96 -28.08
CA GLU A 66 8.00 1.70 -29.08
C GLU A 66 7.54 0.60 -30.04
N LYS A 67 8.14 0.51 -31.24
CA LYS A 67 7.78 -0.47 -32.30
C LYS A 67 7.79 -1.94 -31.86
N LYS A 68 8.50 -2.26 -30.76
CA LYS A 68 8.62 -3.62 -30.21
C LYS A 68 7.59 -3.92 -29.12
N TRP A 69 6.83 -2.93 -28.70
CA TRP A 69 5.83 -3.10 -27.65
C TRP A 69 4.52 -3.65 -28.22
N PRO A 70 3.78 -4.48 -27.45
CA PRO A 70 2.44 -4.91 -27.86
C PRO A 70 1.55 -3.72 -28.19
N GLU A 71 0.62 -3.92 -29.12
CA GLU A 71 -0.34 -2.87 -29.48
C GLU A 71 -1.43 -2.70 -28.45
N LYS A 72 -1.87 -3.83 -27.90
CA LYS A 72 -2.99 -3.88 -26.96
C LYS A 72 -2.45 -3.74 -25.52
N LEU A 73 -3.09 -2.88 -24.77
CA LEU A 73 -2.89 -2.76 -23.34
C LEU A 73 -3.91 -3.66 -22.61
N ASP A 74 -3.42 -4.56 -21.76
CA ASP A 74 -4.29 -5.38 -20.94
C ASP A 74 -4.87 -4.55 -19.78
N MET A 75 -6.10 -4.88 -19.37
CA MET A 75 -6.77 -4.18 -18.29
C MET A 75 -6.14 -4.52 -16.94
N PRO A 76 -5.62 -3.53 -16.21
CA PRO A 76 -4.89 -3.76 -14.96
C PRO A 76 -5.79 -3.79 -13.71
N PHE A 77 -7.11 -3.71 -13.88
CA PHE A 77 -8.06 -3.60 -12.77
C PHE A 77 -8.70 -4.97 -12.48
N GLU A 78 -8.76 -5.31 -11.20
CA GLU A 78 -9.45 -6.51 -10.70
C GLU A 78 -10.90 -6.15 -10.38
N LYS A 79 -11.86 -7.02 -10.73
CA LYS A 79 -13.27 -6.84 -10.35
C LYS A 79 -13.43 -7.22 -8.87
N HIS A 80 -14.06 -6.36 -8.10
CA HIS A 80 -14.42 -6.60 -6.71
C HIS A 80 -15.80 -7.27 -6.63
N ASP A 81 -16.09 -8.00 -5.54
CA ASP A 81 -17.33 -8.76 -5.35
C ASP A 81 -18.60 -7.90 -5.41
N ASP A 82 -18.50 -6.61 -5.11
CA ASP A 82 -19.60 -5.65 -5.17
C ASP A 82 -19.82 -5.02 -6.57
N GLY A 83 -19.11 -5.51 -7.60
CA GLY A 83 -19.20 -5.01 -8.98
C GLY A 83 -18.32 -3.78 -9.27
N ARG A 84 -17.61 -3.23 -8.27
CA ARG A 84 -16.61 -2.16 -8.44
C ARG A 84 -15.28 -2.73 -8.94
N TYR A 85 -14.35 -1.85 -9.27
CA TYR A 85 -13.03 -2.20 -9.77
C TYR A 85 -11.94 -1.77 -8.81
N ILE A 86 -10.97 -2.64 -8.59
CA ILE A 86 -9.79 -2.38 -7.75
C ILE A 86 -8.67 -1.86 -8.63
N GLY A 87 -8.22 -0.64 -8.36
CA GLY A 87 -6.98 -0.08 -8.88
C GLY A 87 -5.86 -0.16 -7.85
N LYS A 88 -4.61 -0.08 -8.33
CA LYS A 88 -3.42 -0.08 -7.48
C LYS A 88 -2.50 1.06 -7.88
N ALA A 89 -2.12 1.90 -6.90
CA ALA A 89 -1.12 2.94 -7.07
C ALA A 89 0.09 2.67 -6.16
N LYS A 90 1.30 2.81 -6.71
CA LYS A 90 2.54 2.48 -6.02
C LYS A 90 3.61 3.54 -6.27
N LEU A 91 4.43 3.84 -5.25
CA LEU A 91 5.64 4.63 -5.36
C LEU A 91 6.79 3.84 -4.73
N LYS A 92 7.87 3.59 -5.46
CA LYS A 92 9.06 2.92 -4.91
C LYS A 92 9.63 3.72 -3.75
N GLY A 93 10.13 3.04 -2.72
CA GLY A 93 10.78 3.67 -1.57
C GLY A 93 12.07 4.39 -1.91
N ALA A 94 12.79 3.90 -2.94
CA ALA A 94 14.03 4.53 -3.41
C ALA A 94 14.24 4.33 -4.91
N TYR A 95 15.07 5.20 -5.49
CA TYR A 95 15.65 5.07 -6.82
C TYR A 95 17.17 5.15 -6.71
N GLY A 96 17.83 4.00 -6.89
CA GLY A 96 19.26 3.88 -6.61
C GLY A 96 19.55 4.02 -5.13
N ALA A 97 20.49 4.90 -4.76
CA ALA A 97 20.88 5.17 -3.37
C ALA A 97 20.04 6.27 -2.70
N GLU A 98 19.08 6.89 -3.42
CA GLU A 98 18.29 8.00 -2.90
C GLU A 98 16.88 7.54 -2.51
N ALA A 99 16.51 7.81 -1.25
CA ALA A 99 15.15 7.57 -0.77
C ALA A 99 14.15 8.50 -1.46
N THR A 100 13.03 7.95 -1.87
CA THR A 100 11.95 8.72 -2.51
C THR A 100 11.19 9.52 -1.46
N LYS A 101 10.91 10.79 -1.78
CA LYS A 101 10.04 11.61 -0.93
C LYS A 101 8.65 10.94 -0.81
N LYS A 102 8.16 10.84 0.41
CA LYS A 102 6.82 10.32 0.74
C LYS A 102 5.73 11.01 -0.10
N PRO A 103 4.67 10.30 -0.51
CA PRO A 103 3.51 10.92 -1.15
C PRO A 103 2.90 11.99 -0.26
N LEU A 104 2.59 13.14 -0.82
CA LEU A 104 1.95 14.24 -0.10
C LEU A 104 0.54 13.84 0.33
N GLN A 105 0.20 14.04 1.59
CA GLN A 105 -1.15 13.84 2.11
C GLN A 105 -1.73 15.19 2.54
N VAL A 106 -2.90 15.53 2.03
CA VAL A 106 -3.58 16.78 2.34
C VAL A 106 -5.04 16.54 2.75
N ASP A 107 -5.59 17.45 3.51
CA ASP A 107 -7.01 17.46 3.83
C ASP A 107 -7.87 17.95 2.64
N ALA A 108 -9.18 17.99 2.81
CA ALA A 108 -10.13 18.45 1.78
C ALA A 108 -9.91 19.92 1.37
N LYS A 109 -9.23 20.73 2.21
CA LYS A 109 -8.89 22.14 1.94
C LYS A 109 -7.51 22.32 1.33
N GLY A 110 -6.78 21.22 1.10
CA GLY A 110 -5.42 21.23 0.55
C GLY A 110 -4.32 21.55 1.58
N LYS A 111 -4.63 21.53 2.87
CA LYS A 111 -3.63 21.69 3.94
C LYS A 111 -2.90 20.35 4.16
N GLU A 112 -1.60 20.40 4.30
CA GLU A 112 -0.79 19.20 4.60
C GLU A 112 -1.18 18.57 5.92
N LEU A 113 -1.36 17.25 5.90
CA LEU A 113 -1.60 16.43 7.09
C LEU A 113 -0.29 16.14 7.83
N PRO A 114 -0.34 15.85 9.14
CA PRO A 114 0.85 15.47 9.92
C PRO A 114 1.62 14.32 9.28
N GLU A 115 2.92 14.27 9.51
CA GLU A 115 3.79 13.23 8.92
C GLU A 115 3.44 11.80 9.36
N ASP A 116 2.95 11.67 10.57
CA ASP A 116 2.51 10.41 11.18
C ASP A 116 1.06 10.04 10.84
N PHE A 117 0.34 10.91 10.10
CA PHE A 117 -1.04 10.65 9.71
C PHE A 117 -1.15 9.32 8.97
N GLN A 118 -2.03 8.47 9.48
CA GLN A 118 -2.32 7.17 8.89
C GLN A 118 -3.72 7.17 8.29
N LEU A 119 -3.77 7.09 6.97
CA LEU A 119 -5.02 6.90 6.24
C LEU A 119 -5.57 5.50 6.49
N THR A 120 -6.89 5.38 6.61
CA THR A 120 -7.59 4.13 6.92
C THR A 120 -8.35 3.60 5.72
N THR A 121 -8.59 2.29 5.70
CA THR A 121 -9.49 1.64 4.72
C THR A 121 -10.91 2.19 4.88
N GLY A 122 -11.61 2.39 3.75
CA GLY A 122 -12.95 2.99 3.72
C GLY A 122 -12.95 4.52 3.62
N SER A 123 -11.81 5.18 3.79
CA SER A 123 -11.71 6.64 3.56
C SER A 123 -11.90 6.97 2.08
N THR A 124 -12.64 8.05 1.79
CA THR A 124 -12.82 8.55 0.42
C THR A 124 -11.76 9.61 0.12
N CYS A 125 -11.03 9.43 -0.99
CA CYS A 125 -9.92 10.29 -1.35
C CYS A 125 -9.89 10.63 -2.83
N ASN A 126 -9.20 11.72 -3.16
CA ASN A 126 -8.73 12.02 -4.51
C ASN A 126 -7.25 11.62 -4.60
N LEU A 127 -6.87 10.94 -5.68
CA LEU A 127 -5.51 10.49 -5.92
C LEU A 127 -4.87 11.27 -7.06
N ALA A 128 -3.67 11.79 -6.84
CA ALA A 128 -2.84 12.33 -7.91
C ALA A 128 -1.80 11.28 -8.32
N VAL A 129 -1.86 10.82 -9.56
CA VAL A 129 -0.98 9.78 -10.10
C VAL A 129 -0.26 10.21 -11.38
N ILE A 130 0.86 9.57 -11.67
CA ILE A 130 1.57 9.67 -12.94
C ILE A 130 1.52 8.31 -13.61
N PHE A 131 1.16 8.29 -14.88
CA PHE A 131 1.23 7.10 -15.72
C PHE A 131 2.68 6.81 -16.11
N VAL A 132 3.10 5.59 -15.87
CA VAL A 132 4.43 5.09 -16.25
C VAL A 132 4.25 3.85 -17.10
N PRO A 133 4.16 3.99 -18.45
CA PRO A 133 4.17 2.86 -19.36
C PRO A 133 5.47 2.05 -19.24
N TYR A 134 5.36 0.75 -19.32
CA TYR A 134 6.49 -0.18 -19.25
C TYR A 134 6.28 -1.38 -20.16
N ASN A 135 7.39 -1.95 -20.61
CA ASN A 135 7.44 -3.22 -21.33
C ASN A 135 8.74 -3.94 -20.93
N MET A 136 8.64 -4.81 -19.94
CA MET A 136 9.78 -5.62 -19.49
C MET A 136 9.43 -7.10 -19.64
N ARG A 137 9.17 -7.81 -18.55
CA ARG A 137 8.66 -9.16 -18.54
C ARG A 137 7.20 -9.21 -18.96
N ASP A 138 6.44 -8.23 -18.44
CA ASP A 138 5.05 -7.95 -18.76
C ASP A 138 4.98 -6.51 -19.30
N HIS A 139 3.90 -6.16 -19.96
CA HIS A 139 3.67 -4.80 -20.46
C HIS A 139 2.46 -4.17 -19.77
N GLY A 140 2.47 -2.85 -19.66
CA GLY A 140 1.36 -2.18 -18.99
C GLY A 140 1.64 -0.71 -18.68
N VAL A 141 0.75 -0.13 -17.89
CA VAL A 141 0.91 1.22 -17.34
C VAL A 141 0.81 1.15 -15.83
N SER A 142 1.86 1.53 -15.13
CA SER A 142 1.89 1.62 -13.67
C SER A 142 1.41 3.00 -13.23
N LEU A 143 0.56 3.03 -12.20
CA LEU A 143 0.10 4.24 -11.55
C LEU A 143 1.08 4.63 -10.44
N ARG A 144 1.92 5.63 -10.71
CA ARG A 144 2.85 6.15 -9.72
C ARG A 144 2.15 7.18 -8.83
N LEU A 145 1.99 6.83 -7.55
CA LEU A 145 1.37 7.72 -6.56
C LEU A 145 2.22 8.98 -6.32
N LYS A 146 1.59 10.15 -6.29
CA LYS A 146 2.23 11.44 -6.00
C LYS A 146 1.65 12.12 -4.77
N ALA A 147 0.33 12.20 -4.70
CA ALA A 147 -0.36 12.82 -3.59
C ALA A 147 -1.73 12.19 -3.36
N VAL A 148 -2.23 12.36 -2.16
CA VAL A 148 -3.56 11.92 -1.73
C VAL A 148 -4.24 13.08 -1.03
N GLN A 149 -5.44 13.43 -1.47
CA GLN A 149 -6.32 14.36 -0.78
C GLN A 149 -7.43 13.59 -0.09
N VAL A 150 -7.52 13.71 1.22
CA VAL A 150 -8.55 13.06 2.03
C VAL A 150 -9.80 13.91 1.99
N VAL A 151 -10.86 13.40 1.35
CA VAL A 151 -12.18 14.06 1.25
C VAL A 151 -13.03 13.68 2.45
N GLN A 152 -13.07 12.39 2.78
CA GLN A 152 -13.78 11.86 3.94
C GLN A 152 -12.91 10.82 4.63
N TYR A 153 -12.63 11.04 5.89
CA TYR A 153 -11.86 10.12 6.71
C TYR A 153 -12.80 9.09 7.37
N ALA A 154 -12.51 7.81 7.18
CA ALA A 154 -13.18 6.73 7.89
C ALA A 154 -12.37 6.41 9.15
N GLU A 155 -12.91 6.71 10.31
CA GLU A 155 -12.29 6.34 11.58
C GLU A 155 -12.25 4.81 11.72
N MET A 156 -11.13 4.27 12.20
CA MET A 156 -11.08 2.88 12.61
C MET A 156 -11.95 2.74 13.86
N LYS A 157 -13.15 2.18 13.67
CA LYS A 157 -13.92 1.70 14.83
C LYS A 157 -13.15 0.50 15.36
N ALA A 158 -12.60 0.64 16.55
CA ALA A 158 -12.21 -0.54 17.32
C ALA A 158 -13.50 -1.33 17.56
N ASP A 159 -13.63 -2.48 16.95
CA ASP A 159 -14.71 -3.41 17.29
C ASP A 159 -14.47 -3.84 18.73
N ASN A 160 -15.21 -3.21 19.65
CA ASN A 160 -15.22 -3.65 21.05
C ASN A 160 -16.18 -4.85 21.14
N PRO A 161 -15.67 -6.08 21.27
CA PRO A 161 -16.52 -7.27 21.36
C PRO A 161 -17.18 -7.39 22.75
N PHE A 162 -16.83 -6.49 23.68
CA PHE A 162 -17.36 -6.49 25.03
C PHE A 162 -18.51 -5.49 25.14
N GLY A 163 -19.63 -5.93 25.72
CA GLY A 163 -20.73 -5.05 26.13
C GLY A 163 -20.41 -4.32 27.45
N GLU A 164 -21.24 -3.37 27.81
CA GLU A 164 -21.18 -2.74 29.13
C GLU A 164 -21.46 -3.76 30.23
N VAL A 165 -20.57 -3.82 31.22
CA VAL A 165 -20.72 -4.59 32.46
C VAL A 165 -20.43 -3.67 33.64
N GLU A 166 -21.15 -3.84 34.74
CA GLU A 166 -20.84 -3.10 35.97
C GLU A 166 -19.41 -3.42 36.43
N GLY A 167 -18.61 -2.41 36.69
CA GLY A 167 -17.23 -2.57 37.13
C GLY A 167 -16.44 -1.28 37.06
N PHE A 168 -15.17 -1.38 36.68
CA PHE A 168 -14.25 -0.25 36.56
C PHE A 168 -14.68 0.70 35.42
N ASP A 169 -14.91 1.97 35.79
CA ASP A 169 -15.18 3.07 34.87
C ASP A 169 -14.00 4.03 34.87
N GLN A 170 -13.47 4.33 33.65
CA GLN A 170 -12.37 5.27 33.49
C GLN A 170 -12.77 6.74 33.73
N ASP A 171 -14.06 7.05 33.51
CA ASP A 171 -14.58 8.42 33.68
C ASP A 171 -14.96 8.76 35.12
N GLU A 172 -15.22 7.78 35.96
CA GLU A 172 -15.39 7.96 37.41
C GLU A 172 -14.01 8.12 38.08
N GLY A 173 -13.29 9.13 37.69
CA GLY A 173 -11.93 9.37 38.12
C GLY A 173 -11.76 9.55 39.60
N SER A 174 -11.11 8.60 40.25
CA SER A 174 -10.07 8.90 41.26
C SER A 174 -9.35 7.67 41.83
N ASP A 175 -9.82 6.46 41.59
CA ASP A 175 -9.18 5.26 42.14
C ASP A 175 -8.63 4.30 41.06
N ASN A 176 -7.85 4.85 40.12
CA ASN A 176 -7.04 4.00 39.24
C ASN A 176 -5.88 3.45 40.08
N PRO A 177 -5.88 2.15 40.50
CA PRO A 177 -4.81 1.57 41.28
C PRO A 177 -3.48 1.50 40.53
N PHE A 178 -3.49 1.81 39.21
CA PHE A 178 -2.31 1.85 38.35
C PHE A 178 -1.88 3.28 37.96
N ALA A 179 -2.56 4.32 38.45
CA ALA A 179 -2.11 5.69 38.32
C ALA A 179 -0.93 5.92 39.26
N THR A 180 0.26 5.59 38.82
CA THR A 180 1.49 5.98 39.50
C THR A 180 1.58 7.49 39.44
N LYS A 181 1.35 8.15 40.59
CA LYS A 181 1.72 9.56 40.76
C LYS A 181 3.22 9.65 40.59
N VAL A 182 3.65 10.14 39.46
CA VAL A 182 5.04 10.60 39.27
C VAL A 182 5.15 11.94 39.96
N ASP A 183 5.27 11.94 41.28
CA ASP A 183 5.80 13.07 42.01
C ASP A 183 7.27 13.24 41.62
N ALA A 184 7.55 14.36 40.99
CA ALA A 184 8.89 14.80 40.67
C ALA A 184 9.68 15.03 41.97
N VAL A 185 10.53 14.09 42.34
CA VAL A 185 11.61 14.35 43.27
C VAL A 185 12.90 13.79 42.63
N ALA A 186 13.73 14.73 42.23
CA ALA A 186 15.10 14.47 41.91
C ALA A 186 15.86 14.06 43.16
N GLU A 187 16.33 12.82 43.23
CA GLU A 187 17.50 12.49 44.04
C GLU A 187 18.26 11.33 43.39
N THR A 188 19.46 11.69 42.95
CA THR A 188 20.53 10.81 42.50
C THR A 188 20.91 9.90 43.65
N LYS A 189 20.78 8.59 43.53
CA LYS A 189 21.51 7.59 44.30
C LYS A 189 22.14 6.58 43.38
N GLU A 190 23.44 6.56 43.42
CA GLU A 190 24.32 5.57 42.82
C GLU A 190 23.93 4.15 43.28
N LEU A 191 23.79 3.26 42.30
CA LEU A 191 23.62 1.81 42.54
C LEU A 191 25.03 1.18 42.54
N PRO A 192 25.31 0.27 43.46
CA PRO A 192 26.59 -0.44 43.51
C PRO A 192 26.67 -1.47 42.37
N ASP A 193 27.83 -1.50 41.76
CA ASP A 193 28.34 -2.48 40.83
C ASP A 193 28.34 -3.87 41.49
N ASP A 194 27.52 -4.78 41.00
CA ASP A 194 27.60 -6.20 41.31
C ASP A 194 27.81 -6.99 40.01
N GLY A 195 29.05 -7.37 39.85
CA GLY A 195 29.50 -8.21 38.75
C GLY A 195 28.89 -9.60 38.83
N SER A 196 28.24 -10.02 37.79
CA SER A 196 28.09 -11.43 37.50
C SER A 196 28.23 -11.69 36.01
N ASP A 197 29.35 -12.30 35.73
CA ASP A 197 29.80 -12.92 34.51
C ASP A 197 28.84 -13.96 33.94
N ASP A 198 28.94 -14.09 32.60
CA ASP A 198 28.76 -15.29 31.81
C ASP A 198 27.42 -16.06 31.90
N LEU A 199 26.59 -15.81 30.90
CA LEU A 199 25.66 -16.87 30.40
C LEU A 199 25.05 -16.50 29.03
N PHE A 200 25.84 -16.47 27.97
CA PHE A 200 25.35 -16.73 26.61
C PHE A 200 26.40 -17.53 25.83
N GLY A 201 26.16 -18.84 25.81
CA GLY A 201 26.89 -19.77 24.97
C GLY A 201 26.59 -19.52 23.48
N ASP A 202 27.66 -19.51 22.71
CA ASP A 202 27.71 -19.62 21.25
C ASP A 202 27.03 -20.92 20.82
N ASP A 203 25.93 -20.82 20.06
CA ASP A 203 25.41 -21.89 19.21
C ASP A 203 25.07 -21.33 17.84
N GLU A 204 25.99 -21.55 16.93
CA GLU A 204 25.88 -21.29 15.49
C GLU A 204 25.09 -22.42 14.83
N PRO A 205 23.93 -22.17 14.18
CA PRO A 205 23.28 -23.21 13.40
C PRO A 205 23.71 -23.18 11.93
N GLU A 206 24.20 -24.32 11.49
CA GLU A 206 24.58 -24.68 10.13
C GLU A 206 23.46 -24.42 9.08
N ALA A 207 23.87 -23.97 7.89
CA ALA A 207 23.03 -23.71 6.74
C ALA A 207 22.49 -24.99 6.08
N PRO A 208 21.22 -25.09 5.67
CA PRO A 208 20.70 -26.22 4.89
C PRO A 208 20.96 -26.08 3.38
N PRO A 209 21.04 -27.21 2.64
CA PRO A 209 21.53 -27.26 1.28
C PRO A 209 20.53 -26.82 0.22
N LYS A 210 21.03 -26.17 -0.83
CA LYS A 210 20.32 -25.70 -2.01
C LYS A 210 19.71 -26.86 -2.81
N LYS A 211 18.39 -26.83 -3.04
CA LYS A 211 17.69 -27.69 -4.02
C LYS A 211 17.52 -26.97 -5.36
N ALA A 212 17.93 -27.63 -6.41
CA ALA A 212 17.89 -27.16 -7.79
C ALA A 212 16.45 -26.99 -8.35
N ALA A 213 16.21 -25.85 -9.03
CA ALA A 213 14.95 -25.56 -9.70
C ALA A 213 14.86 -26.21 -11.07
N LYS A 214 13.76 -26.91 -11.35
CA LYS A 214 13.42 -27.48 -12.68
C LYS A 214 12.80 -26.40 -13.57
N LYS A 215 13.37 -26.19 -14.75
CA LYS A 215 12.84 -25.38 -15.87
C LYS A 215 11.51 -25.95 -16.38
N LYS A 216 10.47 -25.11 -16.46
CA LYS A 216 9.26 -25.36 -17.27
C LYS A 216 9.26 -24.39 -18.45
N THR A 217 9.03 -24.96 -19.64
CA THR A 217 8.93 -24.30 -20.94
C THR A 217 7.60 -23.54 -21.07
N PRO A 218 7.54 -22.34 -21.70
CA PRO A 218 6.30 -21.60 -21.90
C PRO A 218 5.50 -22.10 -23.11
N PRO A 219 4.16 -21.98 -23.10
CA PRO A 219 3.31 -22.28 -24.25
C PRO A 219 3.31 -21.13 -25.28
N LYS A 220 3.08 -21.51 -26.52
CA LYS A 220 3.09 -20.76 -27.75
C LYS A 220 1.85 -19.86 -27.86
N VAL A 221 2.01 -18.58 -28.18
CA VAL A 221 0.94 -17.60 -28.33
C VAL A 221 0.51 -17.50 -29.79
N GLU A 222 -0.80 -17.61 -30.03
CA GLU A 222 -1.44 -17.30 -31.32
C GLU A 222 -1.87 -15.85 -31.41
N LYS A 223 -1.82 -15.31 -32.64
CA LYS A 223 -2.10 -13.90 -32.98
C LYS A 223 -3.60 -13.69 -33.07
N THR A 224 -4.10 -12.60 -32.47
CA THR A 224 -5.49 -12.14 -32.63
C THR A 224 -5.57 -10.70 -33.15
N ASP A 225 -6.60 -10.43 -33.96
CA ASP A 225 -6.82 -9.28 -34.82
C ASP A 225 -7.44 -8.05 -34.13
N ASP A 226 -7.35 -6.88 -34.80
CA ASP A 226 -7.72 -5.53 -34.38
C ASP A 226 -9.23 -5.31 -33.99
N SER A 227 -10.09 -6.30 -34.15
CA SER A 227 -11.52 -6.23 -33.77
C SER A 227 -11.77 -6.38 -32.26
N ASP A 228 -10.77 -6.81 -31.50
CA ASP A 228 -10.92 -7.14 -30.08
C ASP A 228 -10.98 -5.92 -29.14
N LEU A 229 -10.52 -4.75 -29.58
CA LEU A 229 -10.60 -3.53 -28.75
C LEU A 229 -12.03 -2.98 -28.64
N GLN A 230 -12.83 -3.13 -29.68
CA GLN A 230 -14.25 -2.76 -29.62
C GLN A 230 -15.07 -3.81 -28.86
N ASN A 231 -14.69 -5.09 -28.95
CA ASN A 231 -15.37 -6.16 -28.23
C ASN A 231 -15.06 -6.12 -26.72
N LEU A 232 -13.88 -5.68 -26.31
CA LEU A 232 -13.51 -5.58 -24.88
C LEU A 232 -14.28 -4.47 -24.16
N VAL A 233 -14.73 -3.45 -24.90
CA VAL A 233 -15.57 -2.37 -24.36
C VAL A 233 -17.04 -2.72 -24.43
N SER A 234 -17.47 -3.52 -25.42
CA SER A 234 -18.87 -3.97 -25.56
C SER A 234 -19.25 -5.07 -24.56
N ASP A 235 -18.30 -5.92 -24.16
CA ASP A 235 -18.52 -6.93 -23.09
C ASP A 235 -18.85 -6.32 -21.71
N TRP A 236 -18.72 -5.01 -21.59
CA TRP A 236 -19.05 -4.29 -20.36
C TRP A 236 -20.49 -3.78 -20.32
N ASP A 237 -21.20 -3.82 -21.43
CA ASP A 237 -22.56 -3.31 -21.52
C ASP A 237 -23.64 -4.41 -21.40
N ASP A 238 -23.26 -5.70 -21.34
CA ASP A 238 -24.18 -6.86 -21.33
C ASP A 238 -24.32 -7.59 -19.96
N GLU A 239 -23.98 -6.93 -18.81
CA GLU A 239 -24.33 -7.45 -17.46
C GLU A 239 -24.95 -6.39 -16.57
#